data_e53a4c7ff002651310cc2e074780cccb
#
_entry.id   e53a4c7ff002651310cc2e074780cccb
#
_cell.length_a   1.000
_cell.length_b   1.000
_cell.length_c   1.000
_cell.angle_alpha   90.00
_cell.angle_beta   90.00
_cell.angle_gamma   90.00
#
_symmetry.space_group_name_H-M   'P 1'
#
loop_
_entity.id
_entity.type
_entity.pdbx_description
1 polymer ?
#
loop_
_entity_poly.entity_id
_entity_poly.type
_entity_poly.pdbx_seq_one_letter_code
_entity_poly.pdbx_strand_id
1 'polypeptide(L)'
;MMVVSWQFLVLSLGIWFLVVARVGAGKDLPDSFEKCHRSDPQFDSCLRSAVNGAIQLLKDGLPEFGIMPLEPLAVDTITINQGGPSAPITLRQHFTGIKLSYLTNSTILKYRTDLKKLIIKAEAITPKIQFAGNYTMDGRILLLPITGKGKANITLHRLKSHHELIGELVERDGGEKFMYIRKYLVHFDPKLVTFDFENLFNGDAALGKTMNQVLNDNWEVVFQELRSAYEDTFGYIFRKISNQIFLKVPMNKIFPE
;
A
#
# COMPACT_ATOMS: atom_id res chain seq x y z
N MET A 1 10.99 -71.61 -49.50
CA MET A 1 9.73 -71.14 -48.96
C MET A 1 9.93 -69.69 -48.57
N MET A 2 9.43 -68.80 -49.41
CA MET A 2 9.57 -67.33 -49.24
C MET A 2 8.44 -66.81 -48.32
N VAL A 3 8.81 -66.02 -47.34
CA VAL A 3 7.83 -65.23 -46.57
C VAL A 3 8.16 -63.76 -46.79
N VAL A 4 7.27 -63.07 -47.46
CA VAL A 4 7.34 -61.64 -47.77
C VAL A 4 6.84 -60.87 -46.56
N SER A 5 7.70 -59.96 -46.02
CA SER A 5 7.36 -59.03 -44.96
C SER A 5 6.90 -57.71 -45.58
N TRP A 6 5.65 -57.31 -45.26
CA TRP A 6 5.12 -56.00 -45.60
C TRP A 6 5.40 -55.00 -44.46
N GLN A 7 6.20 -54.00 -44.77
CA GLN A 7 6.40 -52.86 -43.90
C GLN A 7 5.30 -51.81 -44.15
N PHE A 8 4.46 -51.57 -43.11
CA PHE A 8 3.55 -50.43 -43.10
C PHE A 8 4.29 -49.18 -42.62
N LEU A 9 4.51 -48.24 -43.52
CA LEU A 9 4.96 -46.87 -43.20
C LEU A 9 3.79 -46.11 -42.61
N VAL A 10 3.81 -45.90 -41.29
CA VAL A 10 2.88 -44.96 -40.60
C VAL A 10 3.52 -43.58 -40.61
N LEU A 11 3.04 -42.72 -41.50
CA LEU A 11 3.31 -41.28 -41.50
C LEU A 11 2.53 -40.65 -40.35
N SER A 12 3.17 -40.45 -39.21
CA SER A 12 2.64 -39.63 -38.11
C SER A 12 2.80 -38.15 -38.42
N LEU A 13 1.81 -37.51 -38.95
CA LEU A 13 1.69 -36.05 -39.01
C LEU A 13 1.51 -35.53 -37.58
N GLY A 14 2.65 -35.18 -36.96
CA GLY A 14 2.67 -34.46 -35.69
C GLY A 14 2.15 -33.03 -35.86
N ILE A 15 0.88 -32.84 -35.59
CA ILE A 15 0.31 -31.48 -35.45
C ILE A 15 0.87 -30.90 -34.17
N TRP A 16 1.90 -30.10 -34.27
CA TRP A 16 2.38 -29.23 -33.19
C TRP A 16 1.36 -28.14 -32.99
N PHE A 17 0.46 -28.31 -32.02
CA PHE A 17 -0.32 -27.19 -31.48
C PHE A 17 0.67 -26.26 -30.77
N LEU A 18 1.11 -25.22 -31.46
CA LEU A 18 1.72 -24.05 -30.82
C LEU A 18 0.63 -23.43 -29.94
N VAL A 19 0.62 -23.78 -28.66
CA VAL A 19 -0.12 -23.01 -27.64
C VAL A 19 0.61 -21.68 -27.52
N VAL A 20 0.25 -20.75 -28.39
CA VAL A 20 0.62 -19.34 -28.20
C VAL A 20 -0.16 -18.88 -26.97
N ALA A 21 0.51 -18.90 -25.82
CA ALA A 21 0.00 -18.24 -24.63
C ALA A 21 -0.25 -16.78 -25.05
N ARG A 22 -1.52 -16.42 -25.23
CA ARG A 22 -1.91 -15.04 -25.42
C ARG A 22 -1.52 -14.32 -24.13
N VAL A 23 -0.37 -13.66 -24.12
CA VAL A 23 -0.09 -12.64 -23.11
C VAL A 23 -1.22 -11.64 -23.25
N GLY A 24 -2.06 -11.55 -22.23
CA GLY A 24 -3.26 -10.73 -22.30
C GLY A 24 -2.86 -9.27 -22.53
N ALA A 25 -3.51 -8.64 -23.51
CA ALA A 25 -3.39 -7.20 -23.73
C ALA A 25 -3.61 -6.46 -22.41
N GLY A 26 -2.89 -5.34 -22.21
CA GLY A 26 -3.03 -4.51 -21.03
C GLY A 26 -4.48 -4.07 -20.85
N LYS A 27 -4.93 -4.01 -19.60
CA LYS A 27 -6.30 -3.62 -19.25
C LYS A 27 -6.54 -2.13 -19.54
N ASP A 28 -7.79 -1.77 -19.68
CA ASP A 28 -8.22 -0.36 -19.64
C ASP A 28 -8.50 0.04 -18.19
N LEU A 29 -8.38 1.34 -17.88
CA LEU A 29 -8.95 1.88 -16.65
C LEU A 29 -10.48 1.76 -16.72
N PRO A 30 -11.16 1.50 -15.58
CA PRO A 30 -12.61 1.56 -15.53
C PRO A 30 -13.12 2.90 -16.07
N ASP A 31 -14.27 2.89 -16.75
CA ASP A 31 -14.87 4.13 -17.32
C ASP A 31 -15.24 5.15 -16.24
N SER A 32 -15.41 4.69 -14.99
CA SER A 32 -15.65 5.57 -13.84
C SER A 32 -14.43 6.38 -13.39
N PHE A 33 -13.23 6.04 -13.88
CA PHE A 33 -12.01 6.80 -13.57
C PHE A 33 -11.83 7.92 -14.60
N GLU A 34 -11.69 9.15 -14.11
CA GLU A 34 -11.38 10.30 -14.96
C GLU A 34 -10.00 10.12 -15.60
N LYS A 35 -9.90 10.37 -16.90
CA LYS A 35 -8.65 10.30 -17.68
C LYS A 35 -8.15 11.71 -18.00
N CYS A 36 -6.88 11.95 -17.77
CA CYS A 36 -6.25 13.24 -17.99
C CYS A 36 -5.26 13.16 -19.15
N HIS A 37 -5.36 14.09 -20.10
CA HIS A 37 -4.50 14.14 -21.27
C HIS A 37 -3.18 14.85 -20.93
N ARG A 38 -2.04 14.29 -21.39
CA ARG A 38 -0.69 14.83 -21.13
C ARG A 38 -0.48 16.20 -21.77
N SER A 39 -1.17 16.47 -22.88
CA SER A 39 -1.12 17.73 -23.60
C SER A 39 -1.88 18.86 -22.90
N ASP A 40 -2.71 18.56 -21.89
CA ASP A 40 -3.46 19.57 -21.16
C ASP A 40 -2.51 20.41 -20.27
N PRO A 41 -2.47 21.76 -20.44
CA PRO A 41 -1.72 22.63 -19.54
C PRO A 41 -2.08 22.48 -18.05
N GLN A 42 -3.28 21.98 -17.76
CA GLN A 42 -3.76 21.72 -16.39
C GLN A 42 -3.65 20.24 -15.97
N PHE A 43 -2.79 19.45 -16.62
CA PHE A 43 -2.64 18.02 -16.42
C PHE A 43 -2.54 17.61 -14.94
N ASP A 44 -1.67 18.25 -14.16
CA ASP A 44 -1.52 17.96 -12.72
C ASP A 44 -2.79 18.29 -11.92
N SER A 45 -3.54 19.31 -12.31
CA SER A 45 -4.81 19.68 -11.68
C SER A 45 -5.91 18.67 -12.00
N CYS A 46 -5.97 18.21 -13.25
CA CYS A 46 -6.85 17.14 -13.68
C CYS A 46 -6.53 15.85 -12.90
N LEU A 47 -5.25 15.43 -12.84
CA LEU A 47 -4.84 14.25 -12.10
C LEU A 47 -5.17 14.35 -10.60
N ARG A 48 -5.06 15.53 -10.00
CA ARG A 48 -5.50 15.74 -8.62
C ARG A 48 -6.99 15.44 -8.46
N SER A 49 -7.83 15.91 -9.38
CA SER A 49 -9.27 15.64 -9.39
C SER A 49 -9.54 14.14 -9.58
N ALA A 50 -8.94 13.57 -10.61
CA ALA A 50 -9.07 12.16 -10.96
C ALA A 50 -8.69 11.22 -9.80
N VAL A 51 -7.58 11.51 -9.11
CA VAL A 51 -7.13 10.70 -7.96
C VAL A 51 -8.08 10.87 -6.77
N ASN A 52 -8.59 12.06 -6.50
CA ASN A 52 -9.61 12.25 -5.46
C ASN A 52 -10.88 11.45 -5.76
N GLY A 53 -11.33 11.43 -7.00
CA GLY A 53 -12.45 10.60 -7.44
C GLY A 53 -12.13 9.09 -7.30
N ALA A 54 -10.96 8.67 -7.76
CA ALA A 54 -10.53 7.28 -7.70
C ALA A 54 -10.47 6.74 -6.27
N ILE A 55 -9.98 7.52 -5.30
CA ILE A 55 -9.94 7.14 -3.87
C ILE A 55 -11.35 6.76 -3.37
N GLN A 56 -12.38 7.52 -3.75
CA GLN A 56 -13.76 7.23 -3.36
C GLN A 56 -14.29 5.95 -4.02
N LEU A 57 -13.95 5.73 -5.30
CA LEU A 57 -14.35 4.53 -6.04
C LEU A 57 -13.69 3.26 -5.51
N LEU A 58 -12.49 3.38 -4.93
CA LEU A 58 -11.77 2.25 -4.34
C LEU A 58 -12.26 1.88 -2.92
N LYS A 59 -13.27 2.55 -2.40
CA LYS A 59 -13.85 2.24 -1.08
C LYS A 59 -14.19 0.75 -0.95
N ASP A 60 -14.89 0.21 -1.92
CA ASP A 60 -15.32 -1.20 -1.96
C ASP A 60 -14.33 -2.11 -2.70
N GLY A 61 -13.15 -1.56 -3.07
CA GLY A 61 -12.13 -2.25 -3.82
C GLY A 61 -12.35 -2.22 -5.34
N LEU A 62 -11.47 -2.91 -6.05
CA LEU A 62 -11.55 -3.07 -7.50
C LEU A 62 -11.13 -4.51 -7.86
N PRO A 63 -12.04 -5.48 -7.74
CA PRO A 63 -11.72 -6.91 -7.85
C PRO A 63 -11.06 -7.30 -9.18
N GLU A 64 -11.47 -6.70 -10.30
CA GLU A 64 -10.87 -6.94 -11.61
C GLU A 64 -9.40 -6.55 -11.68
N PHE A 65 -8.94 -5.66 -10.79
CA PHE A 65 -7.53 -5.29 -10.61
C PHE A 65 -6.88 -6.01 -9.43
N GLY A 66 -7.63 -6.77 -8.64
CA GLY A 66 -7.15 -7.43 -7.43
C GLY A 66 -6.89 -6.44 -6.30
N ILE A 67 -7.59 -5.31 -6.29
CA ILE A 67 -7.54 -4.33 -5.21
C ILE A 67 -8.65 -4.68 -4.22
N MET A 68 -8.23 -4.95 -2.97
CA MET A 68 -9.15 -5.15 -1.85
C MET A 68 -9.84 -3.84 -1.47
N PRO A 69 -11.00 -3.89 -0.77
CA PRO A 69 -11.62 -2.68 -0.21
C PRO A 69 -10.61 -1.82 0.56
N LEU A 70 -10.64 -0.51 0.32
CA LEU A 70 -9.83 0.45 1.09
C LEU A 70 -10.56 0.94 2.35
N GLU A 71 -11.84 0.55 2.55
CA GLU A 71 -12.63 0.98 3.71
C GLU A 71 -13.42 -0.18 4.36
N PRO A 72 -12.85 -0.81 5.36
CA PRO A 72 -11.48 -0.68 5.87
C PRO A 72 -10.48 -1.46 5.00
N LEU A 73 -9.26 -0.92 4.85
CA LEU A 73 -8.17 -1.68 4.27
C LEU A 73 -7.71 -2.76 5.27
N ALA A 74 -7.87 -4.01 4.89
CA ALA A 74 -7.41 -5.14 5.69
C ALA A 74 -5.93 -5.44 5.42
N VAL A 75 -5.16 -5.62 6.49
CA VAL A 75 -3.75 -6.07 6.44
C VAL A 75 -3.58 -7.23 7.42
N ASP A 76 -3.09 -8.35 6.92
CA ASP A 76 -3.01 -9.56 7.75
C ASP A 76 -2.05 -9.39 8.91
N THR A 77 -0.84 -8.90 8.62
CA THR A 77 0.24 -8.82 9.61
C THR A 77 1.16 -7.64 9.36
N ILE A 78 1.53 -6.94 10.41
CA ILE A 78 2.59 -5.91 10.43
C ILE A 78 3.51 -6.21 11.61
N THR A 79 4.81 -6.21 11.36
CA THR A 79 5.83 -6.30 12.42
C THR A 79 6.70 -5.05 12.38
N ILE A 80 6.78 -4.36 13.50
CA ILE A 80 7.60 -3.15 13.70
C ILE A 80 8.65 -3.49 14.76
N ASN A 81 9.91 -3.40 14.38
CA ASN A 81 11.03 -3.50 15.29
C ASN A 81 11.78 -2.17 15.24
N GLN A 82 11.79 -1.46 16.33
CA GLN A 82 12.39 -0.13 16.40
C GLN A 82 13.30 0.02 17.61
N GLY A 83 14.37 0.79 17.41
CA GLY A 83 15.31 1.20 18.43
C GLY A 83 16.50 0.25 18.62
N GLY A 84 17.62 0.84 19.01
CA GLY A 84 18.84 0.16 19.44
C GLY A 84 19.03 0.30 20.96
N PRO A 85 20.15 -0.22 21.51
CA PRO A 85 20.39 -0.21 22.96
C PRO A 85 20.33 1.18 23.60
N SER A 86 20.70 2.24 22.86
CA SER A 86 20.73 3.63 23.33
C SER A 86 19.52 4.46 22.89
N ALA A 87 18.57 3.88 22.15
CA ALA A 87 17.38 4.60 21.70
C ALA A 87 16.42 4.88 22.86
N PRO A 88 15.74 6.04 22.89
CA PRO A 88 14.75 6.36 23.91
C PRO A 88 13.55 5.40 23.87
N ILE A 89 13.29 4.81 22.70
CA ILE A 89 12.24 3.81 22.50
C ILE A 89 12.85 2.59 21.84
N THR A 90 12.61 1.43 22.44
CA THR A 90 12.96 0.13 21.87
C THR A 90 11.71 -0.74 21.93
N LEU A 91 11.08 -0.97 20.81
CA LEU A 91 9.82 -1.72 20.73
C LEU A 91 9.89 -2.80 19.67
N ARG A 92 9.36 -3.96 20.03
CA ARG A 92 8.95 -5.01 19.11
C ARG A 92 7.44 -5.08 19.14
N GLN A 93 6.82 -4.78 18.02
CA GLN A 93 5.37 -4.79 17.87
C GLN A 93 5.01 -5.76 16.77
N HIS A 94 4.10 -6.65 17.04
CA HIS A 94 3.51 -7.55 16.07
C HIS A 94 2.01 -7.39 16.09
N PHE A 95 1.46 -6.94 14.95
CA PHE A 95 0.03 -6.72 14.77
C PHE A 95 -0.54 -7.73 13.80
N THR A 96 -1.77 -8.21 14.08
CA THR A 96 -2.50 -9.15 13.22
C THR A 96 -3.96 -8.73 13.07
N GLY A 97 -4.56 -9.12 11.92
CA GLY A 97 -5.96 -8.80 11.64
C GLY A 97 -6.24 -7.31 11.63
N ILE A 98 -5.33 -6.54 11.04
CA ILE A 98 -5.36 -5.08 11.06
C ILE A 98 -6.44 -4.57 10.12
N LYS A 99 -7.16 -3.54 10.57
CA LYS A 99 -8.11 -2.77 9.79
C LYS A 99 -7.72 -1.30 9.85
N LEU A 100 -7.46 -0.72 8.67
CA LEU A 100 -7.24 0.72 8.52
C LEU A 100 -8.52 1.33 8.00
N SER A 101 -9.12 2.21 8.80
CA SER A 101 -10.37 2.88 8.46
C SER A 101 -10.16 4.36 8.19
N TYR A 102 -11.07 4.94 7.41
CA TYR A 102 -11.12 6.35 7.01
C TYR A 102 -10.04 6.75 6.00
N LEU A 103 -9.38 5.78 5.33
CA LEU A 103 -8.41 6.07 4.27
C LEU A 103 -9.04 6.83 3.10
N THR A 104 -10.30 6.50 2.75
CA THR A 104 -11.00 7.14 1.65
C THR A 104 -11.47 8.55 1.97
N ASN A 105 -11.40 8.99 3.23
CA ASN A 105 -11.65 10.38 3.62
C ASN A 105 -10.45 11.30 3.33
N SER A 106 -9.42 10.78 2.68
CA SER A 106 -8.26 11.56 2.24
C SER A 106 -8.63 12.50 1.10
N THR A 107 -8.07 13.71 1.13
CA THR A 107 -8.17 14.69 0.06
C THR A 107 -6.78 15.05 -0.42
N ILE A 108 -6.52 14.85 -1.71
CA ILE A 108 -5.29 15.27 -2.36
C ILE A 108 -5.34 16.79 -2.56
N LEU A 109 -4.41 17.50 -1.94
CA LEU A 109 -4.29 18.95 -2.00
C LEU A 109 -3.42 19.40 -3.16
N LYS A 110 -2.33 18.66 -3.41
CA LYS A 110 -1.38 18.92 -4.50
C LYS A 110 -1.01 17.63 -5.20
N TYR A 111 -0.82 17.72 -6.49
CA TYR A 111 -0.37 16.61 -7.32
C TYR A 111 0.63 17.14 -8.33
N ARG A 112 1.72 16.45 -8.54
CA ARG A 112 2.77 16.80 -9.50
C ARG A 112 3.32 15.56 -10.16
N THR A 113 3.48 15.61 -11.46
CA THR A 113 3.87 14.47 -12.26
C THR A 113 5.05 14.85 -13.18
N ASP A 114 6.12 14.08 -13.10
CA ASP A 114 7.21 14.13 -14.08
C ASP A 114 7.26 12.77 -14.80
N LEU A 115 6.55 12.66 -15.91
CA LEU A 115 6.45 11.42 -16.68
C LEU A 115 7.77 11.06 -17.38
N LYS A 116 8.69 12.01 -17.57
CA LYS A 116 10.02 11.73 -18.15
C LYS A 116 10.91 11.00 -17.12
N LYS A 117 10.81 11.38 -15.86
CA LYS A 117 11.53 10.74 -14.74
C LYS A 117 10.72 9.63 -14.08
N LEU A 118 9.47 9.45 -14.47
CA LEU A 118 8.51 8.52 -13.85
C LEU A 118 8.35 8.77 -12.34
N ILE A 119 8.23 10.04 -11.97
CA ILE A 119 8.03 10.47 -10.58
C ILE A 119 6.67 11.14 -10.44
N ILE A 120 5.92 10.69 -9.45
CA ILE A 120 4.64 11.29 -9.04
C ILE A 120 4.77 11.73 -7.59
N LYS A 121 4.38 12.97 -7.29
CA LYS A 121 4.35 13.52 -5.92
C LYS A 121 2.96 14.01 -5.59
N ALA A 122 2.51 13.73 -4.37
CA ALA A 122 1.22 14.21 -3.87
C ALA A 122 1.32 14.67 -2.43
N GLU A 123 0.53 15.68 -2.08
CA GLU A 123 0.26 16.06 -0.69
C GLU A 123 -1.22 15.79 -0.42
N ALA A 124 -1.51 15.12 0.69
CA ALA A 124 -2.87 14.83 1.10
C ALA A 124 -3.13 15.26 2.54
N ILE A 125 -4.41 15.47 2.85
CA ILE A 125 -4.90 15.63 4.21
C ILE A 125 -6.00 14.60 4.46
N THR A 126 -5.93 13.94 5.62
CA THR A 126 -6.93 12.99 6.08
C THR A 126 -7.38 13.40 7.47
N PRO A 127 -8.68 13.71 7.68
CA PRO A 127 -9.17 14.18 8.98
C PRO A 127 -8.87 13.21 10.11
N LYS A 128 -8.99 11.90 9.83
CA LYS A 128 -8.75 10.83 10.79
C LYS A 128 -8.35 9.56 10.05
N ILE A 129 -7.35 8.84 10.57
CA ILE A 129 -7.06 7.45 10.21
C ILE A 129 -7.09 6.64 11.49
N GLN A 130 -7.76 5.50 11.46
CA GLN A 130 -7.82 4.56 12.57
C GLN A 130 -7.17 3.25 12.16
N PHE A 131 -6.20 2.84 12.94
CA PHE A 131 -5.54 1.54 12.87
C PHE A 131 -6.04 0.71 14.04
N ALA A 132 -6.74 -0.38 13.77
CA ALA A 132 -7.24 -1.31 14.78
C ALA A 132 -6.82 -2.73 14.45
N GLY A 133 -6.43 -3.52 15.46
CA GLY A 133 -6.01 -4.91 15.27
C GLY A 133 -5.63 -5.57 16.58
N ASN A 134 -5.27 -6.85 16.52
CA ASN A 134 -4.65 -7.51 17.67
C ASN A 134 -3.15 -7.18 17.69
N TYR A 135 -2.57 -7.11 18.89
CA TYR A 135 -1.16 -6.83 19.03
C TYR A 135 -0.48 -7.76 20.05
N THR A 136 0.81 -7.95 19.85
CA THR A 136 1.76 -8.32 20.90
C THR A 136 2.88 -7.31 20.89
N MET A 137 3.30 -6.87 22.06
CA MET A 137 4.32 -5.84 22.19
C MET A 137 5.21 -6.15 23.40
N ASP A 138 6.51 -5.94 23.22
CA ASP A 138 7.51 -5.91 24.29
C ASP A 138 8.57 -4.86 24.00
N GLY A 139 9.17 -4.34 25.08
CA GLY A 139 10.25 -3.39 24.96
C GLY A 139 10.28 -2.33 26.03
N ARG A 140 10.64 -1.11 25.61
CA ARG A 140 10.79 0.04 26.52
C ARG A 140 10.37 1.31 25.80
N ILE A 141 9.63 2.15 26.48
CA ILE A 141 9.23 3.50 26.04
C ILE A 141 9.79 4.49 27.06
N LEU A 142 10.63 5.41 26.57
CA LEU A 142 11.47 6.27 27.40
C LEU A 142 12.34 5.39 28.32
N LEU A 143 12.09 5.36 29.61
CA LEU A 143 12.79 4.49 30.57
C LEU A 143 11.89 3.40 31.14
N LEU A 144 10.62 3.35 30.71
CA LEU A 144 9.63 2.46 31.28
C LEU A 144 9.53 1.18 30.44
N PRO A 145 9.64 -0.01 31.05
CA PRO A 145 9.36 -1.24 30.35
C PRO A 145 7.87 -1.30 29.95
N ILE A 146 7.60 -1.88 28.79
CA ILE A 146 6.24 -2.11 28.32
C ILE A 146 6.13 -3.53 27.77
N THR A 147 5.04 -4.20 28.12
CA THR A 147 4.67 -5.49 27.54
C THR A 147 3.16 -5.61 27.49
N GLY A 148 2.66 -6.35 26.53
CA GLY A 148 1.23 -6.59 26.42
C GLY A 148 0.85 -7.42 25.21
N LYS A 149 -0.37 -7.95 25.28
CA LYS A 149 -1.03 -8.70 24.20
C LYS A 149 -2.54 -8.49 24.32
N GLY A 150 -3.15 -7.92 23.29
CA GLY A 150 -4.58 -7.60 23.31
C GLY A 150 -5.02 -6.95 22.01
N LYS A 151 -5.97 -6.03 22.10
CA LYS A 151 -6.36 -5.19 20.99
C LYS A 151 -5.63 -3.85 21.07
N ALA A 152 -5.29 -3.32 19.91
CA ALA A 152 -4.71 -2.00 19.74
C ALA A 152 -5.64 -1.14 18.90
N ASN A 153 -5.78 0.11 19.30
CA ASN A 153 -6.45 1.15 18.52
C ASN A 153 -5.55 2.39 18.51
N ILE A 154 -4.98 2.69 17.35
CA ILE A 154 -4.12 3.87 17.15
C ILE A 154 -4.83 4.79 16.19
N THR A 155 -5.04 6.05 16.59
CA THR A 155 -5.73 7.02 15.76
C THR A 155 -4.82 8.21 15.45
N LEU A 156 -4.65 8.51 14.16
CA LEU A 156 -3.97 9.70 13.69
C LEU A 156 -5.03 10.73 13.33
N HIS A 157 -4.94 11.92 13.93
CA HIS A 157 -5.88 13.01 13.72
C HIS A 157 -5.27 14.10 12.84
N ARG A 158 -6.04 14.60 11.87
CA ARG A 158 -5.64 15.65 10.94
C ARG A 158 -4.24 15.35 10.34
N LEU A 159 -4.12 14.15 9.76
CA LEU A 159 -2.89 13.68 9.16
C LEU A 159 -2.64 14.43 7.85
N LYS A 160 -1.55 15.17 7.77
CA LYS A 160 -0.95 15.60 6.52
C LYS A 160 0.02 14.52 6.07
N SER A 161 -0.05 14.11 4.81
CA SER A 161 0.87 13.12 4.25
C SER A 161 1.47 13.61 2.94
N HIS A 162 2.75 13.26 2.74
CA HIS A 162 3.46 13.50 1.51
C HIS A 162 3.81 12.18 0.88
N HIS A 163 3.51 12.03 -0.39
CA HIS A 163 3.69 10.79 -1.15
C HIS A 163 4.63 11.06 -2.32
N GLU A 164 5.57 10.15 -2.55
CA GLU A 164 6.43 10.15 -3.72
C GLU A 164 6.53 8.73 -4.31
N LEU A 165 6.03 8.59 -5.54
CA LEU A 165 6.10 7.34 -6.29
C LEU A 165 7.24 7.47 -7.30
N ILE A 166 8.17 6.53 -7.26
CA ILE A 166 9.30 6.45 -8.19
C ILE A 166 9.12 5.17 -9.00
N GLY A 167 8.88 5.37 -10.29
CA GLY A 167 8.63 4.30 -11.23
C GLY A 167 9.83 3.97 -12.11
N GLU A 168 9.67 2.89 -12.83
CA GLU A 168 10.50 2.50 -13.97
C GLU A 168 9.60 1.98 -15.09
N LEU A 169 10.06 2.11 -16.32
CA LEU A 169 9.31 1.66 -17.47
C LEU A 169 9.52 0.16 -17.65
N VAL A 170 8.42 -0.57 -17.79
CA VAL A 170 8.42 -1.98 -18.12
C VAL A 170 7.71 -2.16 -19.45
N GLU A 171 8.40 -2.70 -20.43
CA GLU A 171 7.81 -3.05 -21.72
C GLU A 171 7.45 -4.53 -21.72
N ARG A 172 6.27 -4.85 -22.23
CA ARG A 172 5.80 -6.24 -22.37
C ARG A 172 5.65 -6.61 -23.84
N ASP A 173 5.45 -7.88 -24.09
CA ASP A 173 5.21 -8.42 -25.42
C ASP A 173 4.09 -7.63 -26.11
N GLY A 174 4.33 -7.19 -27.35
CA GLY A 174 3.43 -6.29 -28.09
C GLY A 174 3.79 -4.81 -28.00
N GLY A 175 4.88 -4.43 -27.29
CA GLY A 175 5.36 -3.05 -27.21
C GLY A 175 4.58 -2.15 -26.26
N GLU A 176 3.64 -2.70 -25.49
CA GLU A 176 2.92 -1.93 -24.48
C GLU A 176 3.83 -1.58 -23.30
N LYS A 177 3.81 -0.31 -22.90
CA LYS A 177 4.65 0.24 -21.83
C LYS A 177 3.83 0.45 -20.56
N PHE A 178 4.34 -0.09 -19.46
CA PHE A 178 3.75 0.00 -18.13
C PHE A 178 4.70 0.73 -17.19
N MET A 179 4.15 1.35 -16.14
CA MET A 179 4.95 1.95 -15.07
C MET A 179 4.98 1.03 -13.85
N TYR A 180 6.12 0.42 -13.57
CA TYR A 180 6.31 -0.31 -12.31
C TYR A 180 6.71 0.68 -11.23
N ILE A 181 5.93 0.81 -10.17
CA ILE A 181 6.31 1.62 -9.01
C ILE A 181 7.34 0.84 -8.22
N ARG A 182 8.60 1.22 -8.38
CA ARG A 182 9.75 0.58 -7.74
C ARG A 182 9.85 0.98 -6.27
N LYS A 183 9.57 2.25 -5.96
CA LYS A 183 9.61 2.80 -4.62
C LYS A 183 8.41 3.71 -4.38
N TYR A 184 7.81 3.57 -3.22
CA TYR A 184 6.76 4.45 -2.72
C TYR A 184 7.22 5.00 -1.38
N LEU A 185 7.51 6.26 -1.33
CA LEU A 185 7.86 6.98 -0.11
C LEU A 185 6.62 7.67 0.41
N VAL A 186 6.38 7.56 1.70
CA VAL A 186 5.34 8.32 2.37
C VAL A 186 5.95 8.98 3.61
N HIS A 187 5.52 10.20 3.90
CA HIS A 187 5.86 10.89 5.14
C HIS A 187 4.59 11.33 5.84
N PHE A 188 4.50 11.06 7.14
CA PHE A 188 3.33 11.30 7.98
C PHE A 188 3.57 12.46 8.94
N ASP A 189 2.68 13.45 8.93
CA ASP A 189 2.67 14.59 9.84
C ASP A 189 1.27 14.74 10.48
N PRO A 190 0.93 13.91 11.48
CA PRO A 190 -0.32 14.02 12.23
C PRO A 190 -0.29 15.23 13.18
N LYS A 191 -1.44 15.81 13.46
CA LYS A 191 -1.58 16.86 14.48
C LYS A 191 -1.79 16.30 15.89
N LEU A 192 -2.17 15.04 15.98
CA LEU A 192 -2.30 14.28 17.22
C LEU A 192 -2.31 12.80 16.87
N VAL A 193 -1.66 11.99 17.70
CA VAL A 193 -1.81 10.54 17.70
C VAL A 193 -2.34 10.11 19.04
N THR A 194 -3.37 9.27 19.04
CA THR A 194 -3.89 8.65 20.26
C THR A 194 -3.67 7.15 20.23
N PHE A 195 -3.22 6.62 21.36
CA PHE A 195 -2.95 5.19 21.56
C PHE A 195 -3.91 4.62 22.60
N ASP A 196 -4.43 3.45 22.29
CA ASP A 196 -5.24 2.67 23.21
C ASP A 196 -4.89 1.18 23.02
N PHE A 197 -4.20 0.64 24.01
CA PHE A 197 -3.77 -0.75 24.05
C PHE A 197 -4.47 -1.46 25.20
N GLU A 198 -5.27 -2.46 24.87
CA GLU A 198 -5.90 -3.31 25.87
C GLU A 198 -4.89 -4.32 26.45
N ASN A 199 -5.10 -4.75 27.68
CA ASN A 199 -4.37 -5.84 28.33
C ASN A 199 -2.84 -5.65 28.38
N LEU A 200 -2.37 -4.42 28.58
CA LEU A 200 -0.98 -4.15 28.93
C LEU A 200 -0.65 -4.79 30.30
N PHE A 201 0.61 -5.18 30.48
CA PHE A 201 1.12 -5.81 31.72
C PHE A 201 0.30 -7.02 32.17
N ASN A 202 -0.10 -7.88 31.20
CA ASN A 202 -0.91 -9.07 31.46
C ASN A 202 -2.26 -8.78 32.13
N GLY A 203 -2.84 -7.61 31.88
CA GLY A 203 -4.14 -7.22 32.37
C GLY A 203 -4.13 -6.49 33.71
N ASP A 204 -2.97 -6.04 34.19
CA ASP A 204 -2.95 -5.10 35.31
C ASP A 204 -3.59 -3.77 34.89
N ALA A 205 -4.79 -3.54 35.38
CA ALA A 205 -5.62 -2.40 34.97
C ALA A 205 -5.00 -1.04 35.35
N ALA A 206 -4.33 -0.96 36.49
CA ALA A 206 -3.72 0.28 36.96
C ALA A 206 -2.49 0.64 36.15
N LEU A 207 -1.58 -0.34 35.95
CA LEU A 207 -0.40 -0.18 35.10
C LEU A 207 -0.78 0.05 33.63
N GLY A 208 -1.76 -0.67 33.12
CA GLY A 208 -2.25 -0.51 31.74
C GLY A 208 -2.81 0.89 31.47
N LYS A 209 -3.66 1.39 32.38
CA LYS A 209 -4.20 2.75 32.32
C LYS A 209 -3.10 3.81 32.36
N THR A 210 -2.17 3.67 33.31
CA THR A 210 -1.05 4.59 33.47
C THR A 210 -0.17 4.61 32.22
N MET A 211 0.16 3.43 31.63
CA MET A 211 0.99 3.38 30.42
C MET A 211 0.26 3.98 29.19
N ASN A 212 -1.01 3.69 28.99
CA ASN A 212 -1.79 4.36 27.93
C ASN A 212 -1.78 5.88 28.10
N GLN A 213 -1.86 6.38 29.34
CA GLN A 213 -1.75 7.81 29.61
C GLN A 213 -0.34 8.34 29.26
N VAL A 214 0.72 7.65 29.69
CA VAL A 214 2.12 8.02 29.35
C VAL A 214 2.32 8.07 27.83
N LEU A 215 1.80 7.08 27.08
CA LEU A 215 1.85 7.06 25.63
C LEU A 215 1.18 8.29 25.00
N ASN A 216 -0.01 8.63 25.50
CA ASN A 216 -0.80 9.73 24.96
C ASN A 216 -0.23 11.11 25.37
N ASP A 217 0.27 11.26 26.59
CA ASP A 217 0.91 12.48 27.07
C ASP A 217 2.23 12.77 26.34
N ASN A 218 2.90 11.72 25.82
CA ASN A 218 4.17 11.81 25.11
C ASN A 218 4.06 11.39 23.63
N TRP A 219 2.88 11.48 23.05
CA TRP A 219 2.58 10.94 21.72
C TRP A 219 3.54 11.43 20.64
N GLU A 220 3.98 12.68 20.69
CA GLU A 220 4.90 13.26 19.71
C GLU A 220 6.24 12.51 19.69
N VAL A 221 6.84 12.31 20.86
CA VAL A 221 8.12 11.59 20.99
C VAL A 221 7.94 10.13 20.55
N VAL A 222 6.87 9.48 21.03
CA VAL A 222 6.57 8.08 20.68
C VAL A 222 6.37 7.94 19.16
N PHE A 223 5.60 8.82 18.55
CA PHE A 223 5.35 8.78 17.10
C PHE A 223 6.62 9.08 16.30
N GLN A 224 7.40 10.09 16.70
CA GLN A 224 8.64 10.46 16.01
C GLN A 224 9.64 9.31 15.94
N GLU A 225 9.83 8.59 17.04
CA GLU A 225 10.73 7.45 17.11
C GLU A 225 10.27 6.25 16.27
N LEU A 226 8.97 6.05 16.14
CA LEU A 226 8.39 4.95 15.38
C LEU A 226 8.08 5.32 13.92
N ARG A 227 8.12 6.59 13.57
CA ARG A 227 7.66 7.14 12.30
C ARG A 227 8.26 6.43 11.10
N SER A 228 9.59 6.33 11.04
CA SER A 228 10.27 5.74 9.88
C SER A 228 9.84 4.30 9.62
N ALA A 229 9.68 3.51 10.68
CA ALA A 229 9.25 2.12 10.55
C ALA A 229 7.79 2.00 10.05
N TYR A 230 6.92 2.90 10.49
CA TYR A 230 5.55 2.98 9.94
C TYR A 230 5.54 3.46 8.49
N GLU A 231 6.31 4.51 8.17
CA GLU A 231 6.40 5.05 6.81
C GLU A 231 6.92 4.00 5.81
N ASP A 232 7.94 3.24 6.16
CA ASP A 232 8.47 2.16 5.34
C ASP A 232 7.43 1.05 5.13
N THR A 233 6.72 0.67 6.20
CA THR A 233 5.68 -0.36 6.14
C THR A 233 4.51 0.07 5.25
N PHE A 234 3.99 1.28 5.44
CA PHE A 234 2.88 1.77 4.63
C PHE A 234 3.31 2.12 3.21
N GLY A 235 4.52 2.61 3.01
CA GLY A 235 5.10 2.77 1.68
C GLY A 235 5.11 1.46 0.89
N TYR A 236 5.49 0.35 1.54
CA TYR A 236 5.43 -0.98 0.92
C TYR A 236 3.99 -1.41 0.58
N ILE A 237 3.02 -1.19 1.49
CA ILE A 237 1.61 -1.53 1.27
C ILE A 237 1.04 -0.71 0.11
N PHE A 238 1.23 0.61 0.10
CA PHE A 238 0.74 1.51 -0.95
C PHE A 238 1.40 1.23 -2.30
N ARG A 239 2.68 0.86 -2.32
CA ARG A 239 3.36 0.40 -3.53
C ARG A 239 2.68 -0.83 -4.13
N LYS A 240 2.32 -1.82 -3.31
CA LYS A 240 1.61 -3.02 -3.77
C LYS A 240 0.25 -2.65 -4.38
N ILE A 241 -0.51 -1.80 -3.71
CA ILE A 241 -1.82 -1.36 -4.20
C ILE A 241 -1.67 -0.59 -5.52
N SER A 242 -0.74 0.36 -5.59
CA SER A 242 -0.48 1.14 -6.81
C SER A 242 -0.12 0.24 -7.99
N ASN A 243 0.73 -0.76 -7.77
CA ASN A 243 1.14 -1.69 -8.81
C ASN A 243 0.01 -2.61 -9.32
N GLN A 244 -1.11 -2.74 -8.59
CA GLN A 244 -2.30 -3.42 -9.12
C GLN A 244 -2.92 -2.68 -10.31
N ILE A 245 -2.73 -1.36 -10.40
CA ILE A 245 -3.15 -0.53 -11.54
C ILE A 245 -2.00 -0.39 -12.53
N PHE A 246 -0.87 0.17 -12.10
CA PHE A 246 0.23 0.58 -12.97
C PHE A 246 0.88 -0.56 -13.75
N LEU A 247 0.83 -1.80 -13.25
CA LEU A 247 1.31 -2.99 -13.97
C LEU A 247 0.25 -3.66 -14.84
N LYS A 248 -1.00 -3.25 -14.77
CA LYS A 248 -2.09 -3.87 -15.56
C LYS A 248 -2.63 -2.95 -16.64
N VAL A 249 -2.46 -1.64 -16.48
CA VAL A 249 -2.91 -0.63 -17.42
C VAL A 249 -1.70 0.01 -18.10
N PRO A 250 -1.61 0.00 -19.43
CA PRO A 250 -0.54 0.68 -20.14
C PRO A 250 -0.49 2.17 -19.85
N MET A 251 0.71 2.76 -19.83
CA MET A 251 0.90 4.17 -19.51
C MET A 251 0.12 5.13 -20.42
N ASN A 252 -0.02 4.82 -21.70
CA ASN A 252 -0.79 5.62 -22.65
C ASN A 252 -2.31 5.55 -22.42
N LYS A 253 -2.78 4.57 -21.66
CA LYS A 253 -4.18 4.45 -21.24
C LYS A 253 -4.44 5.12 -19.88
N ILE A 254 -3.42 5.17 -19.00
CA ILE A 254 -3.51 5.95 -17.75
C ILE A 254 -3.34 7.44 -18.03
N PHE A 255 -2.38 7.77 -18.88
CA PHE A 255 -2.01 9.12 -19.27
C PHE A 255 -2.07 9.24 -20.81
N PRO A 256 -3.26 9.40 -21.41
CA PRO A 256 -3.40 9.58 -22.86
C PRO A 256 -2.71 10.87 -23.35
N GLU A 257 -2.41 10.94 -24.67
CA GLU A 257 -1.81 12.12 -25.31
C GLU A 257 -2.77 13.32 -25.34
#